data_58b3abdbfc64fbdffdebdb9fd4220cf4
#
_entry.id   58b3abdbfc64fbdffdebdb9fd4220cf4
#
_cell.length_a   1.000
_cell.length_b   1.000
_cell.length_c   1.000
_cell.angle_alpha   90.00
_cell.angle_beta   90.00
_cell.angle_gamma   90.00
#
_symmetry.space_group_name_H-M   'P 1'
#
loop_
_entity.id
_entity.type
_entity.pdbx_description
1 polymer ?
#
loop_
_entity_poly.entity_id
_entity_poly.type
_entity_poly.pdbx_seq_one_letter_code
_entity_poly.pdbx_strand_id
1 'polypeptide(L)'
;MNIRNWSTGCAALALAACSGEATQAPAVADEASVEAPALEVAVSGEERRILAFGNSLFAGYGLGETEGYPEQLEAALRGQGLNARVIDAGVSGDTSAAGRQRLAFTLDALETPPDLVLLELGGNDLLRGLSPDQTRANFAAMLGELRERDIPLLIMGMRAPPNYGPEYQQSFDALYGELAREYDAPLVPFWLESIYQNPSLFQSDRIHPTAAGIEALVADTLDEVQAALPQAE
;
A
#
# COMPACT_ATOMS: atom_id res chain seq x y z
N MET A 1 -46.86 51.60 -6.11
CA MET A 1 -47.06 52.76 -7.00
C MET A 1 -46.23 52.57 -8.25
N ASN A 2 -46.93 52.49 -9.40
CA ASN A 2 -46.46 52.48 -10.77
C ASN A 2 -45.88 51.20 -11.38
N ILE A 3 -46.81 50.49 -11.95
CA ILE A 3 -46.85 49.58 -13.08
C ILE A 3 -46.32 50.28 -14.35
N ARG A 4 -45.51 49.63 -15.17
CA ARG A 4 -45.55 49.88 -16.64
C ARG A 4 -45.22 48.58 -17.39
N ASN A 5 -46.28 47.96 -17.95
CA ASN A 5 -46.30 47.09 -19.10
C ASN A 5 -45.67 47.72 -20.33
N TRP A 6 -44.94 46.94 -21.10
CA TRP A 6 -44.89 47.10 -22.55
C TRP A 6 -44.84 45.74 -23.25
N SER A 7 -45.89 45.60 -24.04
CA SER A 7 -46.19 44.51 -24.94
C SER A 7 -45.61 44.77 -26.34
N THR A 8 -45.59 43.70 -27.11
CA THR A 8 -45.70 43.52 -28.55
C THR A 8 -44.48 43.60 -29.45
N GLY A 9 -44.35 42.52 -30.24
CA GLY A 9 -43.68 42.51 -31.52
C GLY A 9 -43.38 41.10 -32.04
N CYS A 10 -44.45 40.39 -32.55
CA CYS A 10 -44.28 39.25 -33.44
C CYS A 10 -43.64 39.67 -34.76
N ALA A 11 -42.58 39.04 -35.18
CA ALA A 11 -42.17 38.99 -36.58
C ALA A 11 -41.82 37.56 -36.97
N ALA A 12 -42.69 36.94 -37.72
CA ALA A 12 -42.46 35.70 -38.39
C ALA A 12 -41.59 35.92 -39.62
N LEU A 13 -40.44 35.26 -39.70
CA LEU A 13 -39.69 35.12 -40.94
C LEU A 13 -39.61 33.63 -41.28
N ALA A 14 -40.30 33.28 -42.35
CA ALA A 14 -40.16 32.00 -43.02
C ALA A 14 -38.83 31.99 -43.80
N LEU A 15 -37.98 31.01 -43.59
CA LEU A 15 -36.81 30.75 -44.40
C LEU A 15 -36.84 29.31 -44.89
N ALA A 16 -36.65 29.20 -46.17
CA ALA A 16 -36.78 28.00 -47.00
C ALA A 16 -35.79 26.88 -46.61
N ALA A 17 -36.30 25.67 -46.74
CA ALA A 17 -35.50 24.43 -46.66
C ALA A 17 -34.52 24.38 -47.85
N CYS A 18 -33.25 24.21 -47.55
CA CYS A 18 -32.27 23.60 -48.44
C CYS A 18 -31.88 22.25 -47.84
N SER A 19 -32.32 21.19 -48.51
CA SER A 19 -31.86 19.83 -48.27
C SER A 19 -30.42 19.67 -48.71
N GLY A 20 -29.52 19.65 -47.73
CA GLY A 20 -28.13 19.23 -47.91
C GLY A 20 -27.98 17.82 -47.38
N GLU A 21 -27.68 16.89 -48.27
CA GLU A 21 -27.34 15.50 -47.98
C GLU A 21 -26.07 15.46 -47.11
N ALA A 22 -26.20 15.18 -45.83
CA ALA A 22 -25.06 14.95 -44.92
C ALA A 22 -24.52 13.54 -45.19
N THR A 23 -23.41 13.47 -45.87
CA THR A 23 -22.58 12.27 -45.95
C THR A 23 -22.18 11.85 -44.55
N GLN A 24 -22.74 10.76 -44.03
CA GLN A 24 -22.34 10.14 -42.81
C GLN A 24 -20.88 9.63 -42.97
N ALA A 25 -19.98 10.18 -42.22
CA ALA A 25 -18.64 9.58 -41.99
C ALA A 25 -18.84 8.23 -41.27
N PRO A 26 -18.06 7.20 -41.62
CA PRO A 26 -18.14 5.92 -40.91
C PRO A 26 -17.81 6.08 -39.45
N ALA A 27 -18.67 5.57 -38.58
CA ALA A 27 -18.42 5.45 -37.16
C ALA A 27 -17.14 4.62 -36.97
N VAL A 28 -16.13 5.23 -36.37
CA VAL A 28 -14.97 4.52 -35.86
C VAL A 28 -15.48 3.62 -34.73
N ALA A 29 -15.42 2.32 -34.94
CA ALA A 29 -15.73 1.36 -33.89
C ALA A 29 -14.71 1.62 -32.75
N ASP A 30 -15.27 1.92 -31.59
CA ASP A 30 -14.54 1.96 -30.33
C ASP A 30 -13.99 0.55 -30.11
N GLU A 31 -12.69 0.34 -30.41
CA GLU A 31 -12.00 -0.87 -30.05
C GLU A 31 -11.93 -0.86 -28.51
N ALA A 32 -12.91 -1.47 -27.87
CA ALA A 32 -12.83 -1.84 -26.49
C ALA A 32 -11.53 -2.66 -26.35
N SER A 33 -10.53 -2.06 -25.72
CA SER A 33 -9.33 -2.77 -25.29
C SER A 33 -9.80 -3.87 -24.34
N VAL A 34 -9.88 -5.09 -24.86
CA VAL A 34 -10.06 -6.29 -24.06
C VAL A 34 -8.73 -6.43 -23.29
N GLU A 35 -8.72 -5.96 -22.06
CA GLU A 35 -7.64 -6.22 -21.12
C GLU A 35 -7.51 -7.75 -21.05
N ALA A 36 -6.40 -8.26 -21.54
CA ALA A 36 -6.13 -9.69 -21.50
C ALA A 36 -6.10 -10.10 -20.02
N PRO A 37 -6.81 -11.17 -19.62
CA PRO A 37 -6.74 -11.62 -18.24
C PRO A 37 -5.29 -11.88 -17.88
N ALA A 38 -4.82 -11.29 -16.77
CA ALA A 38 -3.51 -11.58 -16.24
C ALA A 38 -3.38 -13.10 -16.15
N LEU A 39 -2.31 -13.66 -16.73
CA LEU A 39 -2.04 -15.08 -16.66
C LEU A 39 -1.85 -15.43 -15.19
N GLU A 40 -2.89 -16.02 -14.57
CA GLU A 40 -2.75 -16.59 -13.23
C GLU A 40 -1.67 -17.67 -13.33
N VAL A 41 -0.53 -17.42 -12.70
CA VAL A 41 0.52 -18.42 -12.57
C VAL A 41 -0.04 -19.54 -11.70
N ALA A 42 -0.36 -20.67 -12.33
CA ALA A 42 -0.83 -21.85 -11.59
C ALA A 42 0.32 -22.37 -10.73
N VAL A 43 0.27 -22.09 -9.45
CA VAL A 43 1.21 -22.59 -8.46
C VAL A 43 0.62 -23.81 -7.75
N SER A 44 1.48 -24.74 -7.33
CA SER A 44 1.10 -25.95 -6.61
C SER A 44 1.75 -25.94 -5.23
N GLY A 45 1.18 -26.70 -4.30
CA GLY A 45 1.66 -26.77 -2.92
C GLY A 45 0.72 -26.11 -1.92
N GLU A 46 1.07 -26.22 -0.66
CA GLU A 46 0.34 -25.60 0.45
C GLU A 46 0.31 -24.06 0.29
N GLU A 47 -0.86 -23.48 0.53
CA GLU A 47 -1.00 -22.01 0.49
C GLU A 47 -0.22 -21.39 1.66
N ARG A 48 0.64 -20.40 1.33
CA ARG A 48 1.37 -19.61 2.31
C ARG A 48 0.69 -18.25 2.47
N ARG A 49 0.15 -18.02 3.65
CA ARG A 49 -0.64 -16.82 3.97
C ARG A 49 0.23 -15.78 4.64
N ILE A 50 0.39 -14.63 4.00
CA ILE A 50 1.19 -13.51 4.50
C ILE A 50 0.24 -12.36 4.81
N LEU A 51 0.25 -11.85 6.03
CA LEU A 51 -0.50 -10.66 6.42
C LEU A 51 0.40 -9.44 6.28
N ALA A 52 0.12 -8.58 5.31
CA ALA A 52 0.78 -7.27 5.17
C ALA A 52 0.07 -6.26 6.09
N PHE A 53 0.56 -6.13 7.33
CA PHE A 53 -0.03 -5.27 8.35
C PHE A 53 0.74 -3.95 8.44
N GLY A 54 0.10 -2.85 8.00
CA GLY A 54 0.79 -1.58 7.88
C GLY A 54 -0.12 -0.37 7.72
N ASN A 55 0.46 0.68 7.17
CA ASN A 55 -0.23 1.95 6.93
C ASN A 55 -0.55 2.17 5.43
N SER A 56 -0.53 3.42 4.97
CA SER A 56 -0.80 3.80 3.58
C SER A 56 0.21 3.23 2.57
N LEU A 57 1.41 2.86 3.01
CA LEU A 57 2.44 2.30 2.15
C LEU A 57 2.09 0.86 1.72
N PHE A 58 1.44 0.09 2.59
CA PHE A 58 0.89 -1.22 2.23
C PHE A 58 -0.48 -1.10 1.58
N ALA A 59 -1.35 -0.18 2.06
CA ALA A 59 -2.67 0.05 1.46
C ALA A 59 -2.64 0.60 0.02
N GLY A 60 -1.49 0.74 -0.61
CA GLY A 60 -1.36 1.21 -1.99
C GLY A 60 -1.93 2.61 -2.24
N TYR A 61 -1.71 3.55 -1.28
CA TYR A 61 -2.28 4.90 -1.40
C TYR A 61 -1.95 5.56 -2.74
N GLY A 62 -3.00 5.94 -3.49
CA GLY A 62 -2.87 6.62 -4.79
C GLY A 62 -2.47 5.71 -5.95
N LEU A 63 -2.47 4.39 -5.76
CA LEU A 63 -2.17 3.37 -6.76
C LEU A 63 -3.45 2.65 -7.21
N GLY A 64 -3.36 1.92 -8.32
CA GLY A 64 -4.41 0.98 -8.75
C GLY A 64 -4.46 -0.27 -7.87
N GLU A 65 -5.58 -1.01 -7.95
CA GLU A 65 -5.88 -2.18 -7.11
C GLU A 65 -4.80 -3.28 -7.12
N THR A 66 -4.02 -3.39 -8.20
CA THR A 66 -2.98 -4.42 -8.36
C THR A 66 -1.56 -3.87 -8.24
N GLU A 67 -1.40 -2.57 -7.95
CA GLU A 67 -0.12 -1.89 -7.93
C GLU A 67 0.46 -1.71 -6.52
N GLY A 68 -0.29 -2.09 -5.48
CA GLY A 68 0.14 -2.06 -4.09
C GLY A 68 1.24 -3.06 -3.77
N TYR A 69 1.96 -2.85 -2.67
CA TYR A 69 3.02 -3.76 -2.26
C TYR A 69 2.51 -5.18 -1.97
N PRO A 70 1.37 -5.39 -1.29
CA PRO A 70 0.84 -6.73 -1.04
C PRO A 70 0.56 -7.50 -2.32
N GLU A 71 -0.10 -6.88 -3.30
CA GLU A 71 -0.48 -7.50 -4.57
C GLU A 71 0.75 -7.82 -5.43
N GLN A 72 1.69 -6.90 -5.51
CA GLN A 72 2.94 -7.07 -6.25
C GLN A 72 3.83 -8.13 -5.60
N LEU A 73 3.89 -8.20 -4.27
CA LEU A 73 4.60 -9.24 -3.53
C LEU A 73 3.97 -10.61 -3.79
N GLU A 74 2.63 -10.74 -3.74
CA GLU A 74 1.94 -11.98 -4.07
C GLU A 74 2.30 -12.45 -5.49
N ALA A 75 2.22 -11.54 -6.47
CA ALA A 75 2.56 -11.85 -7.86
C ALA A 75 4.02 -12.30 -8.00
N ALA A 76 4.96 -11.64 -7.32
CA ALA A 76 6.38 -11.99 -7.36
C ALA A 76 6.66 -13.37 -6.74
N LEU A 77 6.09 -13.66 -5.56
CA LEU A 77 6.22 -14.95 -4.88
C LEU A 77 5.63 -16.09 -5.72
N ARG A 78 4.44 -15.87 -6.29
CA ARG A 78 3.79 -16.83 -7.18
C ARG A 78 4.60 -17.02 -8.47
N GLY A 79 5.20 -15.96 -9.00
CA GLY A 79 6.13 -16.02 -10.14
C GLY A 79 7.36 -16.89 -9.89
N GLN A 80 7.77 -17.04 -8.63
CA GLN A 80 8.84 -17.96 -8.20
C GLN A 80 8.32 -19.38 -7.83
N GLY A 81 7.03 -19.65 -8.02
CA GLY A 81 6.43 -20.97 -7.79
C GLY A 81 5.91 -21.19 -6.38
N LEU A 82 5.94 -20.18 -5.50
CA LEU A 82 5.36 -20.28 -4.16
C LEU A 82 3.85 -20.03 -4.24
N ASN A 83 3.03 -20.93 -3.66
CA ASN A 83 1.59 -20.70 -3.56
C ASN A 83 1.29 -19.68 -2.45
N ALA A 84 1.69 -18.43 -2.70
CA ALA A 84 1.50 -17.34 -1.75
C ALA A 84 0.12 -16.70 -1.91
N ARG A 85 -0.45 -16.28 -0.76
CA ARG A 85 -1.57 -15.35 -0.65
C ARG A 85 -1.18 -14.23 0.30
N VAL A 86 -1.09 -13.01 -0.22
CA VAL A 86 -0.77 -11.83 0.57
C VAL A 86 -2.07 -11.08 0.88
N ILE A 87 -2.37 -10.96 2.16
CA ILE A 87 -3.59 -10.31 2.66
C ILE A 87 -3.22 -8.86 3.01
N ASP A 88 -3.78 -7.90 2.29
CA ASP A 88 -3.62 -6.49 2.63
C ASP A 88 -4.40 -6.15 3.90
N ALA A 89 -3.69 -5.66 4.90
CA ALA A 89 -4.21 -5.09 6.13
C ALA A 89 -3.58 -3.71 6.41
N GLY A 90 -3.23 -2.99 5.34
CA GLY A 90 -2.79 -1.60 5.39
C GLY A 90 -3.98 -0.66 5.66
N VAL A 91 -3.78 0.30 6.55
CA VAL A 91 -4.78 1.36 6.83
C VAL A 91 -4.10 2.73 6.74
N SER A 92 -4.48 3.50 5.73
CA SER A 92 -3.90 4.83 5.52
C SER A 92 -4.04 5.73 6.74
N GLY A 93 -2.91 6.31 7.16
CA GLY A 93 -2.85 7.19 8.32
C GLY A 93 -2.59 6.49 9.66
N ASP A 94 -2.54 5.16 9.71
CA ASP A 94 -2.24 4.44 10.94
C ASP A 94 -0.86 4.80 11.51
N THR A 95 -0.85 5.13 12.78
CA THR A 95 0.34 5.19 13.62
C THR A 95 0.61 3.82 14.26
N SER A 96 1.75 3.65 14.90
CA SER A 96 2.02 2.45 15.70
C SER A 96 0.95 2.20 16.77
N ALA A 97 0.40 3.27 17.36
CA ALA A 97 -0.69 3.18 18.35
C ALA A 97 -2.00 2.68 17.74
N ALA A 98 -2.35 3.15 16.53
CA ALA A 98 -3.55 2.69 15.83
C ALA A 98 -3.41 1.22 15.39
N GLY A 99 -2.25 0.85 14.83
CA GLY A 99 -1.94 -0.54 14.49
C GLY A 99 -2.04 -1.47 15.71
N ARG A 100 -1.42 -1.09 16.83
CA ARG A 100 -1.55 -1.84 18.09
C ARG A 100 -3.00 -2.08 18.52
N GLN A 101 -3.87 -1.10 18.36
CA GLN A 101 -5.27 -1.22 18.77
C GLN A 101 -6.07 -2.22 17.90
N ARG A 102 -5.69 -2.40 16.63
CA ARG A 102 -6.43 -3.26 15.71
C ARG A 102 -5.78 -4.61 15.43
N LEU A 103 -4.52 -4.85 15.82
CA LEU A 103 -3.79 -6.07 15.45
C LEU A 103 -4.54 -7.34 15.89
N ALA A 104 -4.89 -7.45 17.17
CA ALA A 104 -5.61 -8.62 17.68
C ALA A 104 -6.92 -8.85 16.92
N PHE A 105 -7.73 -7.80 16.72
CA PHE A 105 -8.98 -7.88 15.96
C PHE A 105 -8.73 -8.32 14.51
N THR A 106 -7.68 -7.81 13.85
CA THR A 106 -7.34 -8.20 12.48
C THR A 106 -6.98 -9.67 12.41
N LEU A 107 -6.15 -10.16 13.34
CA LEU A 107 -5.76 -11.57 13.41
C LEU A 107 -6.97 -12.49 13.70
N ASP A 108 -7.84 -12.08 14.62
CA ASP A 108 -9.03 -12.85 15.00
C ASP A 108 -10.10 -12.91 13.89
N ALA A 109 -10.08 -11.96 12.95
CA ALA A 109 -10.98 -11.94 11.80
C ALA A 109 -10.55 -12.88 10.66
N LEU A 110 -9.33 -13.40 10.70
CA LEU A 110 -8.85 -14.35 9.69
C LEU A 110 -9.38 -15.76 9.99
N GLU A 111 -9.86 -16.44 8.94
CA GLU A 111 -10.31 -17.84 9.07
C GLU A 111 -9.19 -18.80 9.47
N THR A 112 -7.98 -18.49 9.03
CA THR A 112 -6.76 -19.25 9.32
C THR A 112 -5.66 -18.26 9.71
N PRO A 113 -4.87 -18.51 10.77
CA PRO A 113 -3.73 -17.69 11.10
C PRO A 113 -2.77 -17.54 9.92
N PRO A 114 -2.10 -16.38 9.78
CA PRO A 114 -1.10 -16.21 8.75
C PRO A 114 0.19 -16.97 9.10
N ASP A 115 0.90 -17.45 8.07
CA ASP A 115 2.22 -18.07 8.21
C ASP A 115 3.30 -17.01 8.51
N LEU A 116 3.05 -15.74 8.14
CA LEU A 116 3.95 -14.62 8.35
C LEU A 116 3.17 -13.31 8.45
N VAL A 117 3.57 -12.45 9.35
CA VAL A 117 3.12 -11.04 9.39
C VAL A 117 4.28 -10.13 8.96
N LEU A 118 4.06 -9.32 7.92
CA LEU A 118 4.92 -8.18 7.61
C LEU A 118 4.40 -6.98 8.40
N LEU A 119 5.21 -6.44 9.31
CA LEU A 119 4.81 -5.34 10.19
C LEU A 119 5.49 -4.03 9.77
N GLU A 120 4.74 -3.16 9.07
CA GLU A 120 5.19 -1.86 8.56
C GLU A 120 4.40 -0.74 9.21
N LEU A 121 4.99 -0.04 10.16
CA LEU A 121 4.41 1.13 10.84
C LEU A 121 5.53 2.09 11.27
N GLY A 122 5.15 3.20 11.91
CA GLY A 122 6.07 4.20 12.44
C GLY A 122 6.27 5.41 11.54
N GLY A 123 6.03 5.29 10.22
CA GLY A 123 6.09 6.43 9.30
C GLY A 123 5.15 7.57 9.70
N ASN A 124 3.92 7.26 10.09
CA ASN A 124 2.96 8.26 10.57
C ASN A 124 3.29 8.78 11.98
N ASP A 125 3.93 7.99 12.82
CA ASP A 125 4.46 8.46 14.12
C ASP A 125 5.51 9.56 13.88
N LEU A 126 6.44 9.28 12.98
CA LEU A 126 7.45 10.24 12.54
C LEU A 126 6.81 11.52 12.00
N LEU A 127 5.91 11.42 11.01
CA LEU A 127 5.25 12.56 10.39
C LEU A 127 4.47 13.43 11.39
N ARG A 128 3.98 12.83 12.47
CA ARG A 128 3.25 13.53 13.55
C ARG A 128 4.14 13.95 14.72
N GLY A 129 5.44 13.68 14.66
CA GLY A 129 6.40 14.02 15.71
C GLY A 129 6.15 13.29 17.03
N LEU A 130 5.61 12.06 16.97
CA LEU A 130 5.44 11.22 18.16
C LEU A 130 6.81 10.76 18.66
N SER A 131 6.93 10.54 19.97
CA SER A 131 8.22 10.15 20.53
C SER A 131 8.63 8.73 20.09
N PRO A 132 9.90 8.48 19.79
CA PRO A 132 10.40 7.14 19.48
C PRO A 132 10.10 6.11 20.57
N ASP A 133 10.08 6.51 21.85
CA ASP A 133 9.73 5.64 22.97
C ASP A 133 8.28 5.15 22.89
N GLN A 134 7.34 6.02 22.48
CA GLN A 134 5.95 5.64 22.27
C GLN A 134 5.81 4.66 21.11
N THR A 135 6.49 4.95 19.99
CA THR A 135 6.54 4.04 18.84
C THR A 135 7.09 2.69 19.24
N ARG A 136 8.23 2.67 19.95
CA ARG A 136 8.86 1.44 20.47
C ARG A 136 7.91 0.63 21.36
N ALA A 137 7.25 1.30 22.31
CA ALA A 137 6.33 0.62 23.22
C ALA A 137 5.12 -0.02 22.50
N ASN A 138 4.60 0.63 21.44
CA ASN A 138 3.53 0.08 20.62
C ASN A 138 4.01 -1.13 19.82
N PHE A 139 5.18 -1.03 19.19
CA PHE A 139 5.80 -2.18 18.49
C PHE A 139 6.05 -3.34 19.44
N ALA A 140 6.66 -3.11 20.61
CA ALA A 140 6.88 -4.14 21.62
C ALA A 140 5.60 -4.89 22.00
N ALA A 141 4.47 -4.15 22.14
CA ALA A 141 3.17 -4.76 22.42
C ALA A 141 2.67 -5.63 21.26
N MET A 142 2.82 -5.16 20.00
CA MET A 142 2.43 -5.94 18.82
C MET A 142 3.30 -7.19 18.62
N LEU A 143 4.61 -7.06 18.82
CA LEU A 143 5.54 -8.19 18.76
C LEU A 143 5.27 -9.22 19.87
N GLY A 144 4.90 -8.74 21.08
CA GLY A 144 4.45 -9.58 22.18
C GLY A 144 3.21 -10.38 21.83
N GLU A 145 2.19 -9.74 21.27
CA GLU A 145 0.95 -10.36 20.81
C GLU A 145 1.21 -11.46 19.75
N LEU A 146 2.04 -11.15 18.72
CA LEU A 146 2.39 -12.12 17.67
C LEU A 146 3.14 -13.31 18.24
N ARG A 147 4.09 -13.07 19.17
CA ARG A 147 4.82 -14.14 19.86
C ARG A 147 3.92 -15.01 20.74
N GLU A 148 2.96 -14.42 21.45
CA GLU A 148 1.98 -15.17 22.27
C GLU A 148 1.06 -16.07 21.43
N ARG A 149 0.89 -15.72 20.16
CA ARG A 149 0.12 -16.49 19.18
C ARG A 149 0.97 -17.44 18.34
N ASP A 150 2.26 -17.51 18.57
CA ASP A 150 3.23 -18.29 17.77
C ASP A 150 3.20 -17.94 16.27
N ILE A 151 2.92 -16.65 15.92
CA ILE A 151 2.86 -16.18 14.55
C ILE A 151 4.22 -15.56 14.17
N PRO A 152 4.91 -16.10 13.15
CA PRO A 152 6.14 -15.53 12.61
C PRO A 152 5.92 -14.11 12.08
N LEU A 153 6.95 -13.27 12.18
CA LEU A 153 6.86 -11.89 11.69
C LEU A 153 8.18 -11.44 11.05
N LEU A 154 8.07 -10.46 10.15
CA LEU A 154 9.18 -9.68 9.61
C LEU A 154 8.92 -8.20 9.88
N ILE A 155 9.85 -7.53 10.55
CA ILE A 155 9.76 -6.10 10.80
C ILE A 155 10.25 -5.36 9.54
N MET A 156 9.41 -4.44 9.03
CA MET A 156 9.75 -3.53 7.92
C MET A 156 10.10 -2.17 8.53
N GLY A 157 11.39 -1.95 8.76
CA GLY A 157 11.89 -0.78 9.49
C GLY A 157 11.81 0.52 8.71
N MET A 158 11.76 1.64 9.44
CA MET A 158 11.75 3.00 8.92
C MET A 158 12.94 3.80 9.46
N ARG A 159 13.29 4.91 8.80
CA ARG A 159 14.36 5.82 9.24
C ARG A 159 13.86 7.25 9.29
N ALA A 160 14.34 7.99 10.28
CA ALA A 160 14.02 9.40 10.44
C ALA A 160 14.90 10.28 9.55
N PRO A 161 14.33 11.24 8.81
CA PRO A 161 15.13 12.23 8.07
C PRO A 161 15.94 13.13 9.02
N PRO A 162 17.08 13.68 8.56
CA PRO A 162 17.98 14.49 9.41
C PRO A 162 17.36 15.78 10.01
N ASN A 163 16.28 16.28 9.41
CA ASN A 163 15.60 17.48 9.89
C ASN A 163 14.86 17.33 11.23
N TYR A 164 14.73 16.10 11.75
CA TYR A 164 14.17 15.83 13.09
C TYR A 164 15.19 16.05 14.22
N GLY A 165 16.45 16.27 13.86
CA GLY A 165 17.56 16.42 14.82
C GLY A 165 18.20 15.09 15.21
N PRO A 166 19.48 15.14 15.63
CA PRO A 166 20.28 13.93 15.80
C PRO A 166 19.79 13.01 16.92
N GLU A 167 19.27 13.55 18.00
CA GLU A 167 18.77 12.77 19.14
C GLU A 167 17.51 11.97 18.76
N TYR A 168 16.54 12.62 18.12
CA TYR A 168 15.33 11.96 17.62
C TYR A 168 15.69 10.89 16.58
N GLN A 169 16.51 11.27 15.60
CA GLN A 169 16.93 10.36 14.52
C GLN A 169 17.61 9.11 15.10
N GLN A 170 18.58 9.28 16.00
CA GLN A 170 19.27 8.16 16.63
C GLN A 170 18.30 7.22 17.36
N SER A 171 17.38 7.79 18.15
CA SER A 171 16.41 7.00 18.92
C SER A 171 15.41 6.29 18.03
N PHE A 172 14.91 6.96 16.96
CA PHE A 172 13.95 6.38 16.03
C PHE A 172 14.60 5.28 15.17
N ASP A 173 15.79 5.51 14.64
CA ASP A 173 16.47 4.55 13.77
C ASP A 173 16.93 3.29 14.55
N ALA A 174 17.23 3.44 15.85
CA ALA A 174 17.66 2.33 16.69
C ALA A 174 16.52 1.38 17.09
N LEU A 175 15.28 1.89 17.22
CA LEU A 175 14.16 1.15 17.82
C LEU A 175 13.86 -0.18 17.13
N TYR A 176 13.91 -0.22 15.78
CA TYR A 176 13.60 -1.44 15.03
C TYR A 176 14.66 -2.52 15.23
N GLY A 177 15.95 -2.14 15.20
CA GLY A 177 17.04 -3.04 15.43
C GLY A 177 17.12 -3.55 16.88
N GLU A 178 16.72 -2.74 17.86
CA GLU A 178 16.63 -3.14 19.26
C GLU A 178 15.48 -4.13 19.47
N LEU A 179 14.31 -3.86 18.90
CA LEU A 179 13.16 -4.75 18.97
C LEU A 179 13.41 -6.07 18.24
N ALA A 180 14.04 -6.03 17.07
CA ALA A 180 14.41 -7.23 16.34
C ALA A 180 15.29 -8.15 17.19
N ARG A 181 16.28 -7.60 17.91
CA ARG A 181 17.13 -8.37 18.84
C ARG A 181 16.38 -8.86 20.07
N GLU A 182 15.50 -8.03 20.66
CA GLU A 182 14.74 -8.37 21.87
C GLU A 182 13.75 -9.52 21.61
N TYR A 183 13.16 -9.56 20.41
CA TYR A 183 12.14 -10.53 20.04
C TYR A 183 12.66 -11.68 19.17
N ASP A 184 13.97 -11.68 18.87
CA ASP A 184 14.61 -12.62 17.90
C ASP A 184 13.87 -12.63 16.54
N ALA A 185 13.52 -11.44 16.07
CA ALA A 185 12.69 -11.23 14.88
C ALA A 185 13.56 -10.80 13.69
N PRO A 186 13.30 -11.34 12.47
CA PRO A 186 13.94 -10.82 11.26
C PRO A 186 13.52 -9.36 11.01
N LEU A 187 14.42 -8.61 10.37
CA LEU A 187 14.27 -7.17 10.15
C LEU A 187 14.78 -6.78 8.77
N VAL A 188 13.98 -6.06 8.00
CA VAL A 188 14.45 -5.19 6.93
C VAL A 188 14.74 -3.82 7.57
N PRO A 189 16.01 -3.40 7.70
CA PRO A 189 16.37 -2.24 8.53
C PRO A 189 15.77 -0.92 8.08
N PHE A 190 15.67 -0.72 6.77
CA PHE A 190 14.99 0.42 6.16
C PHE A 190 14.27 -0.02 4.89
N TRP A 191 12.98 -0.24 5.00
CA TRP A 191 12.17 -0.79 3.93
C TRP A 191 12.19 0.03 2.62
N LEU A 192 12.36 1.36 2.71
CA LEU A 192 12.40 2.24 1.53
C LEU A 192 13.82 2.44 0.96
N GLU A 193 14.84 1.72 1.41
CA GLU A 193 16.26 1.98 1.07
C GLU A 193 16.50 2.01 -0.44
N SER A 194 15.96 1.03 -1.19
CA SER A 194 16.20 0.90 -2.62
C SER A 194 15.64 2.05 -3.46
N ILE A 195 14.61 2.74 -2.96
CA ILE A 195 13.98 3.86 -3.67
C ILE A 195 14.32 5.23 -3.07
N TYR A 196 14.80 5.28 -1.83
CA TYR A 196 14.91 6.50 -1.02
C TYR A 196 15.67 7.64 -1.70
N GLN A 197 16.71 7.34 -2.47
CA GLN A 197 17.53 8.33 -3.19
C GLN A 197 16.97 8.71 -4.57
N ASN A 198 15.85 8.10 -5.00
CA ASN A 198 15.27 8.33 -6.31
C ASN A 198 13.88 8.98 -6.22
N PRO A 199 13.77 10.33 -6.30
CA PRO A 199 12.49 11.02 -6.20
C PRO A 199 11.46 10.63 -7.27
N SER A 200 11.88 10.05 -8.41
CA SER A 200 10.96 9.63 -9.47
C SER A 200 10.18 8.36 -9.12
N LEU A 201 10.62 7.62 -8.09
CA LEU A 201 9.94 6.45 -7.55
C LEU A 201 8.94 6.79 -6.44
N PHE A 202 8.78 8.09 -6.14
CA PHE A 202 7.76 8.60 -5.22
C PHE A 202 6.72 9.42 -5.98
N GLN A 203 5.50 9.44 -5.45
CA GLN A 203 4.43 10.32 -5.91
C GLN A 203 4.79 11.78 -5.63
N SER A 204 3.95 12.72 -6.08
CA SER A 204 4.19 14.17 -5.93
C SER A 204 4.35 14.63 -4.48
N ASP A 205 3.81 13.87 -3.52
CA ASP A 205 3.92 14.13 -2.08
C ASP A 205 5.28 13.74 -1.47
N ARG A 206 6.10 12.98 -2.20
CA ARG A 206 7.42 12.47 -1.79
C ARG A 206 7.39 11.58 -0.54
N ILE A 207 6.25 10.97 -0.28
CA ILE A 207 6.01 10.05 0.83
C ILE A 207 5.64 8.67 0.30
N HIS A 208 4.66 8.63 -0.62
CA HIS A 208 4.13 7.40 -1.14
C HIS A 208 4.87 6.98 -2.42
N PRO A 209 5.28 5.71 -2.55
CA PRO A 209 5.89 5.19 -3.77
C PRO A 209 4.94 5.27 -4.97
N THR A 210 5.49 5.35 -6.17
CA THR A 210 4.78 5.07 -7.43
C THR A 210 4.69 3.56 -7.64
N ALA A 211 3.92 3.09 -8.64
CA ALA A 211 3.91 1.67 -9.02
C ALA A 211 5.32 1.13 -9.29
N ALA A 212 6.16 1.88 -10.04
CA ALA A 212 7.56 1.53 -10.26
C ALA A 212 8.39 1.52 -8.96
N GLY A 213 8.05 2.38 -7.99
CA GLY A 213 8.64 2.36 -6.66
C GLY A 213 8.27 1.10 -5.89
N ILE A 214 7.02 0.66 -5.97
CA ILE A 214 6.56 -0.59 -5.36
C ILE A 214 7.26 -1.80 -5.99
N GLU A 215 7.36 -1.87 -7.31
CA GLU A 215 8.11 -2.94 -8.00
C GLU A 215 9.55 -3.05 -7.50
N ALA A 216 10.23 -1.90 -7.33
CA ALA A 216 11.60 -1.87 -6.81
C ALA A 216 11.67 -2.35 -5.34
N LEU A 217 10.71 -1.95 -4.49
CA LEU A 217 10.64 -2.40 -3.09
C LEU A 217 10.38 -3.90 -2.98
N VAL A 218 9.49 -4.45 -3.81
CA VAL A 218 9.23 -5.89 -3.86
C VAL A 218 10.50 -6.64 -4.28
N ALA A 219 11.16 -6.18 -5.34
CA ALA A 219 12.40 -6.81 -5.81
C ALA A 219 13.52 -6.80 -4.75
N ASP A 220 13.60 -5.74 -3.94
CA ASP A 220 14.62 -5.56 -2.90
C ASP A 220 14.36 -6.43 -1.67
N THR A 221 13.08 -6.73 -1.36
CA THR A 221 12.70 -7.40 -0.10
C THR A 221 12.19 -8.83 -0.29
N LEU A 222 12.16 -9.33 -1.52
CA LEU A 222 11.57 -10.64 -1.84
C LEU A 222 12.29 -11.79 -1.13
N ASP A 223 13.62 -11.75 -1.13
CA ASP A 223 14.44 -12.78 -0.50
C ASP A 223 14.29 -12.78 1.02
N GLU A 224 14.19 -11.61 1.65
CA GLU A 224 13.96 -11.44 3.09
C GLU A 224 12.58 -11.98 3.50
N VAL A 225 11.55 -11.69 2.70
CA VAL A 225 10.19 -12.22 2.95
C VAL A 225 10.19 -13.74 2.84
N GLN A 226 10.83 -14.31 1.81
CA GLN A 226 10.92 -15.76 1.65
C GLN A 226 11.71 -16.41 2.79
N ALA A 227 12.81 -15.80 3.22
CA ALA A 227 13.61 -16.30 4.32
C ALA A 227 12.89 -16.25 5.68
N ALA A 228 11.96 -15.31 5.85
CA ALA A 228 11.15 -15.17 7.06
C ALA A 228 9.97 -16.16 7.13
N LEU A 229 9.56 -16.75 6.01
CA LEU A 229 8.52 -17.76 5.99
C LEU A 229 9.01 -19.08 6.63
N PRO A 230 8.19 -19.73 7.46
CA PRO A 230 8.48 -21.06 7.96
C PRO A 230 8.76 -22.04 6.81
N GLN A 231 9.72 -22.93 7.00
CA GLN A 231 9.97 -24.02 6.03
C GLN A 231 8.73 -24.90 5.94
N ALA A 232 8.41 -25.37 4.72
CA ALA A 232 7.39 -26.41 4.55
C ALA A 232 7.86 -27.70 5.22
N GLU A 233 7.00 -28.31 6.04
CA GLU A 233 7.28 -29.63 6.64
C GLU A 233 7.24 -30.77 5.59
#